data_271070cb0b6ecef41195865132ecd8d7
#
_entry.id   271070cb0b6ecef41195865132ecd8d7
#
_cell.length_a   1.000
_cell.length_b   1.000
_cell.length_c   1.000
_cell.angle_alpha   90.00
_cell.angle_beta   90.00
_cell.angle_gamma   90.00
#
_symmetry.space_group_name_H-M   'P 1'
#
loop_
_entity.id
_entity.type
_entity.pdbx_description
1 polymer ?
#
loop_
_entity_poly.entity_id
_entity_poly.type
_entity_poly.pdbx_seq_one_letter_code
_entity_poly.pdbx_strand_id
1 'polypeptide(L)'
;HVTIEWTANLSGEFDLRALMEMIAEDMRERADGVFPVGGIRVRAYRADDYVIADNAGPDDAFVNFDVKMGAGRPAEFRQRYFNALFERITQFFADLSARRPLALTLYVEEAEGWKHNTIHQRLKKAS
;
A
#
# COMPACT_ATOMS: atom_id res chain seq x y z
N HIS A 1 -7.78 -4.46 0.44
CA HIS A 1 -7.81 -3.00 0.25
C HIS A 1 -6.51 -2.39 0.75
N VAL A 2 -5.88 -1.58 -0.10
CA VAL A 2 -4.70 -0.80 0.28
C VAL A 2 -5.02 0.67 0.06
N THR A 3 -4.89 1.47 1.11
CA THR A 3 -5.02 2.92 1.04
C THR A 3 -3.66 3.54 1.27
N ILE A 4 -3.23 4.38 0.33
CA ILE A 4 -1.95 5.08 0.40
C ILE A 4 -2.23 6.56 0.65
N GLU A 5 -1.63 7.11 1.70
CA GLU A 5 -1.71 8.54 1.97
C GLU A 5 -0.30 9.13 1.93
N TRP A 6 -0.13 10.21 1.19
CA TRP A 6 1.18 10.80 0.98
C TRP A 6 1.11 12.32 1.07
N THR A 7 2.17 12.94 1.60
CA THR A 7 2.21 14.38 1.79
C THR A 7 2.43 15.13 0.48
N ALA A 8 1.71 16.25 0.31
CA ALA A 8 1.70 17.00 -0.95
C ALA A 8 3.08 17.50 -1.37
N ASN A 9 4.02 17.64 -0.44
CA ASN A 9 5.40 18.05 -0.77
C ASN A 9 6.18 16.97 -1.53
N LEU A 10 5.60 15.80 -1.72
CA LEU A 10 6.16 14.74 -2.57
C LEU A 10 5.63 14.79 -4.01
N SER A 11 4.80 15.77 -4.35
CA SER A 11 4.24 15.90 -5.69
C SER A 11 5.37 16.02 -6.73
N GLY A 12 5.35 15.14 -7.74
CA GLY A 12 6.38 15.11 -8.77
C GLY A 12 7.69 14.44 -8.35
N GLU A 13 7.81 13.99 -7.09
CA GLU A 13 9.03 13.39 -6.58
C GLU A 13 9.09 11.87 -6.76
N PHE A 14 7.97 11.24 -7.03
CA PHE A 14 7.90 9.80 -7.29
C PHE A 14 6.73 9.48 -8.22
N ASP A 15 6.80 8.30 -8.84
CA ASP A 15 5.75 7.82 -9.72
C ASP A 15 4.68 7.07 -8.91
N LEU A 16 3.63 7.79 -8.53
CA LEU A 16 2.53 7.23 -7.73
C LEU A 16 1.85 6.06 -8.45
N ARG A 17 1.63 6.18 -9.75
CA ARG A 17 0.96 5.11 -10.51
C ARG A 17 1.80 3.84 -10.51
N ALA A 18 3.10 3.96 -10.68
CA ALA A 18 4.01 2.83 -10.64
C ALA A 18 4.01 2.15 -9.27
N LEU A 19 3.96 2.94 -8.18
CA LEU A 19 3.85 2.40 -6.83
C LEU A 19 2.56 1.59 -6.66
N MET A 20 1.43 2.14 -7.08
CA MET A 20 0.14 1.48 -6.96
C MET A 20 0.09 0.18 -7.77
N GLU A 21 0.61 0.20 -8.99
CA GLU A 21 0.67 -0.98 -9.85
C GLU A 21 1.60 -2.05 -9.27
N MET A 22 2.72 -1.64 -8.71
CA MET A 22 3.66 -2.57 -8.06
C MET A 22 2.98 -3.30 -6.89
N ILE A 23 2.24 -2.57 -6.05
CA ILE A 23 1.56 -3.18 -4.90
C ILE A 23 0.46 -4.13 -5.36
N ALA A 24 -0.36 -3.73 -6.33
CA ALA A 24 -1.42 -4.58 -6.85
C ALA A 24 -0.87 -5.87 -7.48
N GLU A 25 0.17 -5.75 -8.28
CA GLU A 25 0.84 -6.89 -8.89
C GLU A 25 1.45 -7.82 -7.84
N ASP A 26 2.10 -7.25 -6.83
CA ASP A 26 2.69 -8.01 -5.74
C ASP A 26 1.63 -8.85 -5.03
N MET A 27 0.47 -8.28 -4.75
CA MET A 27 -0.61 -8.99 -4.09
C MET A 27 -1.22 -10.08 -4.98
N ARG A 28 -1.25 -9.88 -6.29
CA ARG A 28 -1.72 -10.92 -7.23
C ARG A 28 -0.72 -12.06 -7.37
N GLU A 29 0.56 -11.73 -7.47
CA GLU A 29 1.56 -12.68 -7.95
C GLU A 29 2.42 -13.29 -6.82
N ARG A 30 2.57 -12.61 -5.70
CA ARG A 30 3.52 -13.01 -4.65
C ARG A 30 2.87 -13.37 -3.31
N ALA A 31 1.56 -13.43 -3.26
CA ALA A 31 0.83 -13.76 -2.03
C ALA A 31 0.27 -15.18 -2.04
N ASP A 32 0.83 -16.08 -2.86
CA ASP A 32 0.45 -17.50 -2.94
C ASP A 32 -1.06 -17.69 -3.18
N GLY A 33 -1.69 -16.79 -3.92
CA GLY A 33 -3.11 -16.86 -4.22
C GLY A 33 -4.03 -16.55 -3.04
N VAL A 34 -3.49 -16.06 -1.94
CA VAL A 34 -4.28 -15.79 -0.72
C VAL A 34 -5.28 -14.65 -0.93
N PHE A 35 -4.93 -13.65 -1.75
CA PHE A 35 -5.83 -12.54 -2.04
C PHE A 35 -6.56 -12.77 -3.36
N PRO A 36 -7.90 -12.92 -3.35
CA PRO A 36 -8.65 -13.02 -4.60
C PRO A 36 -8.42 -11.78 -5.47
N VAL A 37 -8.12 -11.98 -6.75
CA VAL A 37 -7.75 -10.87 -7.64
C VAL A 37 -8.82 -9.78 -7.67
N GLY A 38 -10.10 -10.16 -7.73
CA GLY A 38 -11.20 -9.19 -7.76
C GLY A 38 -11.38 -8.40 -6.47
N GLY A 39 -10.74 -8.82 -5.38
CA GLY A 39 -10.78 -8.13 -4.09
C GLY A 39 -9.63 -7.15 -3.90
N ILE A 40 -8.63 -7.19 -4.78
CA ILE A 40 -7.47 -6.31 -4.65
C ILE A 40 -7.84 -4.92 -5.15
N ARG A 41 -7.72 -3.93 -4.26
CA ARG A 41 -8.01 -2.53 -4.57
C ARG A 41 -6.94 -1.67 -3.93
N VAL A 42 -6.28 -0.87 -4.76
CA VAL A 42 -5.24 0.05 -4.31
C VAL A 42 -5.66 1.45 -4.70
N ARG A 43 -5.65 2.37 -3.74
CA ARG A 43 -6.02 3.76 -3.96
C ARG A 43 -5.12 4.68 -3.17
N ALA A 44 -5.01 5.92 -3.62
CA ALA A 44 -4.12 6.88 -3.00
C ALA A 44 -4.81 8.21 -2.80
N TYR A 45 -4.46 8.86 -1.69
CA TYR A 45 -4.95 10.19 -1.34
C TYR A 45 -3.78 11.08 -0.95
N ARG A 46 -3.76 12.29 -1.50
CA ARG A 46 -2.74 13.26 -1.15
C ARG A 46 -3.18 14.06 0.07
N ALA A 47 -2.32 14.12 1.08
CA ALA A 47 -2.54 15.01 2.22
C ALA A 47 -2.03 16.40 1.84
N ASP A 48 -2.95 17.35 1.68
CA ASP A 48 -2.62 18.73 1.33
C ASP A 48 -2.24 19.55 2.56
N ASP A 49 -2.87 19.26 3.70
CA ASP A 49 -2.61 19.93 4.98
C ASP A 49 -2.09 18.91 5.98
N TYR A 50 -0.92 19.14 6.52
CA TYR A 50 -0.29 18.22 7.47
C TYR A 50 0.73 18.93 8.32
N VAL A 51 0.97 18.37 9.50
CA VAL A 51 2.05 18.80 10.41
C VAL A 51 2.85 17.56 10.77
N ILE A 52 4.16 17.61 10.65
CA ILE A 52 5.05 16.48 10.89
C ILE A 52 6.01 16.84 12.03
N ALA A 53 6.11 15.94 13.03
CA ALA A 53 7.07 16.03 14.14
C ALA A 53 6.98 17.38 14.86
N ASP A 54 8.08 18.14 14.88
CA ASP A 54 8.18 19.44 15.54
C ASP A 54 7.80 20.62 14.62
N ASN A 55 7.30 20.29 13.42
CA ASN A 55 6.93 21.28 12.39
C ASN A 55 8.12 22.16 11.91
N ALA A 56 9.34 21.72 12.16
CA ALA A 56 10.55 22.51 11.83
C ALA A 56 11.26 22.03 10.57
N GLY A 57 10.89 20.86 10.01
CA GLY A 57 11.51 20.30 8.83
C GLY A 57 10.65 20.49 7.60
N PRO A 58 10.93 21.51 6.74
CA PRO A 58 10.08 21.77 5.56
C PRO A 58 10.11 20.63 4.52
N ASP A 59 11.15 19.82 4.53
CA ASP A 59 11.28 18.68 3.63
C ASP A 59 10.82 17.35 4.23
N ASP A 60 10.37 17.36 5.48
CA ASP A 60 9.80 16.16 6.10
C ASP A 60 8.57 15.72 5.33
N ALA A 61 8.50 14.43 5.06
CA ALA A 61 7.40 13.86 4.29
C ALA A 61 7.04 12.47 4.83
N PHE A 62 5.83 12.01 4.50
CA PHE A 62 5.47 10.64 4.82
C PHE A 62 4.64 10.00 3.69
N VAL A 63 4.74 8.68 3.62
CA VAL A 63 3.81 7.84 2.84
C VAL A 63 3.34 6.74 3.78
N ASN A 64 2.04 6.70 4.02
CA ASN A 64 1.41 5.74 4.91
C ASN A 64 0.57 4.76 4.10
N PHE A 65 0.73 3.48 4.40
CA PHE A 65 0.03 2.40 3.72
C PHE A 65 -0.85 1.70 4.74
N ASP A 66 -2.16 1.70 4.51
CA ASP A 66 -3.10 0.98 5.35
C ASP A 66 -3.67 -0.19 4.55
N VAL A 67 -3.41 -1.40 5.00
CA VAL A 67 -3.97 -2.61 4.41
C VAL A 67 -5.11 -3.11 5.30
N LYS A 68 -6.28 -3.24 4.69
CA LYS A 68 -7.43 -3.84 5.34
C LYS A 68 -7.79 -5.12 4.61
N MET A 69 -7.84 -6.23 5.33
CA MET A 69 -8.15 -7.54 4.75
C MET A 69 -9.14 -8.30 5.64
N GLY A 70 -9.76 -9.33 5.08
CA GLY A 70 -10.63 -10.19 5.85
C GLY A 70 -9.84 -11.00 6.88
N ALA A 71 -10.51 -11.34 7.98
CA ALA A 71 -9.93 -12.13 9.06
C ALA A 71 -9.73 -13.58 8.65
N GLY A 72 -8.89 -14.30 9.39
CA GLY A 72 -8.72 -15.74 9.25
C GLY A 72 -7.44 -16.18 8.54
N ARG A 73 -6.60 -15.26 8.10
CA ARG A 73 -5.33 -15.64 7.49
C ARG A 73 -4.30 -15.95 8.58
N PRO A 74 -3.45 -16.97 8.39
CA PRO A 74 -2.45 -17.33 9.41
C PRO A 74 -1.48 -16.18 9.72
N ALA A 75 -1.12 -16.04 10.99
CA ALA A 75 -0.19 -15.00 11.42
C ALA A 75 1.18 -15.14 10.72
N GLU A 76 1.63 -16.36 10.49
CA GLU A 76 2.90 -16.61 9.79
C GLU A 76 2.88 -16.09 8.36
N PHE A 77 1.76 -16.31 7.65
CA PHE A 77 1.59 -15.77 6.31
C PHE A 77 1.65 -14.25 6.34
N ARG A 78 0.87 -13.63 7.25
CA ARG A 78 0.82 -12.16 7.33
C ARG A 78 2.19 -11.56 7.56
N GLN A 79 2.94 -12.12 8.52
CA GLN A 79 4.26 -11.61 8.85
C GLN A 79 5.22 -11.77 7.68
N ARG A 80 5.29 -12.95 7.08
CA ARG A 80 6.17 -13.22 5.95
C ARG A 80 5.84 -12.34 4.74
N TYR A 81 4.56 -12.29 4.38
CA TYR A 81 4.13 -11.56 3.20
C TYR A 81 4.34 -10.05 3.37
N PHE A 82 3.89 -9.48 4.48
CA PHE A 82 3.98 -8.04 4.65
C PHE A 82 5.40 -7.56 4.97
N ASN A 83 6.24 -8.38 5.58
CA ASN A 83 7.66 -8.08 5.67
C ASN A 83 8.28 -7.93 4.27
N ALA A 84 7.98 -8.86 3.38
CA ALA A 84 8.50 -8.82 2.01
C ALA A 84 7.91 -7.64 1.20
N LEU A 85 6.63 -7.36 1.35
CA LEU A 85 6.01 -6.22 0.68
C LEU A 85 6.62 -4.90 1.16
N PHE A 86 6.77 -4.75 2.47
CA PHE A 86 7.35 -3.53 3.02
C PHE A 86 8.80 -3.33 2.58
N GLU A 87 9.56 -4.39 2.47
CA GLU A 87 10.92 -4.32 1.92
C GLU A 87 10.91 -3.80 0.48
N ARG A 88 9.99 -4.27 -0.35
CA ARG A 88 9.85 -3.77 -1.73
C ARG A 88 9.43 -2.30 -1.76
N ILE A 89 8.57 -1.89 -0.84
CA ILE A 89 8.17 -0.48 -0.70
C ILE A 89 9.38 0.38 -0.33
N THR A 90 10.17 -0.05 0.65
CA THR A 90 11.35 0.73 1.05
C THR A 90 12.37 0.81 -0.08
N GLN A 91 12.52 -0.22 -0.87
CA GLN A 91 13.39 -0.21 -2.05
C GLN A 91 12.88 0.77 -3.12
N PHE A 92 11.57 0.83 -3.32
CA PHE A 92 10.96 1.78 -4.26
C PHE A 92 11.31 3.22 -3.88
N PHE A 93 11.37 3.53 -2.60
CA PHE A 93 11.65 4.86 -2.09
C PHE A 93 13.12 5.09 -1.69
N ALA A 94 14.02 4.18 -2.05
CA ALA A 94 15.41 4.25 -1.57
C ALA A 94 16.10 5.56 -1.95
N ASP A 95 15.97 6.01 -3.20
CA ASP A 95 16.59 7.25 -3.65
C ASP A 95 16.00 8.45 -2.93
N LEU A 96 14.70 8.49 -2.78
CA LEU A 96 14.01 9.59 -2.11
C LEU A 96 14.38 9.66 -0.63
N SER A 97 14.43 8.50 0.03
CA SER A 97 14.83 8.40 1.44
C SER A 97 16.27 8.86 1.67
N ALA A 98 17.15 8.70 0.66
CA ALA A 98 18.53 9.15 0.74
C ALA A 98 18.66 10.67 0.60
N ARG A 99 17.67 11.34 0.01
CA ARG A 99 17.74 12.77 -0.31
C ARG A 99 16.94 13.66 0.63
N ARG A 100 15.99 13.08 1.38
CA ARG A 100 15.14 13.87 2.27
C ARG A 100 14.61 13.01 3.43
N PRO A 101 14.21 13.64 4.54
CA PRO A 101 13.55 12.90 5.62
C PRO A 101 12.19 12.35 5.14
N LEU A 102 12.02 11.04 5.25
CA LEU A 102 10.83 10.37 4.74
C LEU A 102 10.42 9.26 5.69
N ALA A 103 9.19 9.32 6.18
CA ALA A 103 8.62 8.27 7.00
C ALA A 103 7.76 7.36 6.13
N LEU A 104 8.06 6.07 6.13
CA LEU A 104 7.27 5.04 5.47
C LEU A 104 6.68 4.13 6.53
N THR A 105 5.37 3.93 6.50
CA THR A 105 4.68 3.11 7.49
C THR A 105 3.67 2.21 6.79
N LEU A 106 3.64 0.95 7.18
CA LEU A 106 2.66 -0.02 6.70
C LEU A 106 1.91 -0.58 7.90
N TYR A 107 0.61 -0.37 7.93
CA TYR A 107 -0.29 -0.98 8.90
C TYR A 107 -1.14 -2.05 8.23
N VAL A 108 -1.39 -3.15 8.95
CA VAL A 108 -2.24 -4.23 8.46
C VAL A 108 -3.35 -4.47 9.49
N GLU A 109 -4.59 -4.41 9.02
CA GLU A 109 -5.78 -4.58 9.84
C GLU A 109 -6.64 -5.72 9.27
N GLU A 110 -7.10 -6.61 10.14
CA GLU A 110 -8.12 -7.59 9.79
C GLU A 110 -9.49 -7.04 10.16
N ALA A 111 -10.46 -7.21 9.26
CA ALA A 111 -11.80 -6.69 9.49
C ALA A 111 -12.86 -7.69 9.01
N GLU A 112 -13.95 -7.76 9.78
CA GLU A 112 -15.15 -8.45 9.35
C GLU A 112 -15.87 -7.57 8.34
N GLY A 113 -16.31 -8.15 7.21
CA GLY A 113 -16.95 -7.38 6.15
C GLY A 113 -18.00 -8.18 5.40
N TRP A 114 -18.98 -7.48 4.89
CA TRP A 114 -20.00 -8.02 4.00
C TRP A 114 -19.68 -7.57 2.59
N LYS A 115 -19.73 -8.51 1.63
CA LYS A 115 -19.24 -8.26 0.27
C LYS A 115 -20.23 -8.71 -0.78
N HIS A 116 -20.35 -7.90 -1.82
CA HIS A 116 -21.01 -8.26 -3.05
C HIS A 116 -20.15 -7.69 -4.18
N ASN A 117 -19.45 -8.57 -4.91
CA ASN A 117 -18.42 -8.14 -5.85
C ASN A 117 -18.55 -8.87 -7.18
N THR A 118 -19.08 -8.17 -8.17
CA THR A 118 -19.28 -8.74 -9.51
C THR A 118 -18.03 -8.65 -10.40
N ILE A 119 -16.96 -8.04 -9.92
CA ILE A 119 -15.67 -8.03 -10.65
C ILE A 119 -15.16 -9.45 -10.87
N HIS A 120 -15.41 -10.36 -9.92
CA HIS A 120 -15.04 -11.78 -10.05
C HIS A 120 -15.65 -12.42 -11.31
N GLN A 121 -16.83 -11.99 -11.73
CA GLN A 121 -17.49 -12.53 -12.93
C GLN A 121 -16.72 -12.16 -14.19
N ARG A 122 -16.25 -10.91 -14.27
CA ARG A 122 -15.42 -10.46 -15.39
C ARG A 122 -14.12 -11.27 -15.48
N LEU A 123 -13.50 -11.53 -14.35
CA LEU A 123 -12.25 -12.29 -14.30
C LEU A 123 -12.45 -13.75 -14.74
N LYS A 124 -13.56 -14.36 -14.38
CA LYS A 124 -13.91 -15.72 -14.84
C LYS A 124 -14.12 -15.78 -16.34
N LYS A 125 -14.75 -14.75 -16.92
CA LYS A 125 -14.98 -14.67 -18.37
C LYS A 125 -13.68 -14.45 -19.15
N ALA A 126 -12.69 -13.82 -18.56
CA ALA A 126 -11.41 -13.52 -19.19
C ALA A 126 -10.44 -14.71 -19.19
N SER A 127 -10.71 -15.72 -18.35
CA SER A 127 -9.88 -16.93 -18.27
C SER A 127 -10.40 -18.08 -19.22
#